data_3745b8d1d9cadfb07c91bf3105bb73db
#
_entry.id   3745b8d1d9cadfb07c91bf3105bb73db
#
_cell.length_a   1.000
_cell.length_b   1.000
_cell.length_c   1.000
_cell.angle_alpha   90.00
_cell.angle_beta   90.00
_cell.angle_gamma   90.00
#
_symmetry.space_group_name_H-M   'P 1'
#
loop_
_entity.id
_entity.type
_entity.pdbx_description
1 polymer ?
#
loop_
_entity_poly.entity_id
_entity_poly.type
_entity_poly.pdbx_seq_one_letter_code
_entity_poly.pdbx_strand_id
1 'polypeptide(L)'
;MIIAAHICDRTIEIASVLGWLVAVAVIAGYARTPFGKYRGSLSEYSAVQLGTMAISGLLESMKIPPESGVVDGVYMGMVLQGGAGQAPARQAALGAGLPLKTPATTLNKVCGSSLKAVMIAASEIEAGRSDVLIAGGMESMTNAPMIARDASKGEPVEYSSLVSVMQHDGLRDAFSGESMGITGENIAIEEGVSRSDADGYALQSHSRASTAWRNGWMEKEAITMPNLSRDEGIRDNSTIEILSGLRPVFLDGGVVTAGNSSQVSDGAAALLICSEETAKREGWPIISRIIDFETSGVEPSRVMSAPIP
;
A
#
# COMPACT_ATOMS: atom_id res chain seq x y z
N MET A 1 6.32 28.50 13.17
CA MET A 1 7.39 27.55 12.77
C MET A 1 8.53 27.44 13.76
N ILE A 2 8.85 28.47 14.58
CA ILE A 2 9.95 28.43 15.57
C ILE A 2 9.53 27.78 16.91
N ILE A 3 8.24 27.78 17.27
CA ILE A 3 7.73 27.19 18.52
C ILE A 3 7.71 25.66 18.49
N ALA A 4 7.44 25.06 17.34
CA ALA A 4 7.40 23.59 17.18
C ALA A 4 8.82 22.96 17.30
N ALA A 5 9.84 23.62 16.79
CA ALA A 5 11.24 23.16 16.90
C ALA A 5 11.75 23.15 18.35
N HIS A 6 11.36 24.16 19.15
CA HIS A 6 11.75 24.26 20.56
C HIS A 6 11.07 23.23 21.48
N ILE A 7 9.88 22.77 21.13
CA ILE A 7 9.19 21.72 21.90
C ILE A 7 9.82 20.35 21.61
N CYS A 8 10.21 20.09 20.37
CA CYS A 8 10.86 18.85 19.96
C CYS A 8 12.24 18.70 20.67
N ASP A 9 13.06 19.74 20.67
CA ASP A 9 14.38 19.71 21.33
C ASP A 9 14.27 19.51 22.86
N ARG A 10 13.32 20.18 23.52
CA ARG A 10 13.13 19.99 24.96
C ARG A 10 12.57 18.61 25.32
N THR A 11 11.78 18.00 24.48
CA THR A 11 11.25 16.66 24.73
C THR A 11 12.37 15.61 24.61
N ILE A 12 13.29 15.79 23.67
CA ILE A 12 14.48 14.95 23.52
C ILE A 12 15.44 15.15 24.70
N GLU A 13 15.66 16.38 25.18
CA GLU A 13 16.51 16.65 26.37
C GLU A 13 15.89 16.07 27.65
N ILE A 14 14.59 16.21 27.86
CA ILE A 14 13.90 15.66 29.03
C ILE A 14 13.88 14.12 28.99
N ALA A 15 13.69 13.52 27.82
CA ALA A 15 13.77 12.06 27.65
C ALA A 15 15.19 11.53 27.93
N SER A 16 16.23 12.25 27.52
CA SER A 16 17.63 11.89 27.83
C SER A 16 17.98 11.99 29.32
N VAL A 17 17.38 12.94 30.02
CA VAL A 17 17.57 13.13 31.48
C VAL A 17 16.83 12.07 32.29
N LEU A 18 15.70 11.54 31.78
CA LEU A 18 14.92 10.50 32.43
C LEU A 18 15.37 9.07 32.05
N GLY A 19 16.40 8.91 31.20
CA GLY A 19 16.88 7.61 30.74
C GLY A 19 15.92 6.88 29.80
N TRP A 20 14.91 7.56 29.26
CA TRP A 20 14.01 7.05 28.25
C TRP A 20 14.53 7.46 26.87
N LEU A 21 15.48 6.72 26.37
CA LEU A 21 15.82 6.78 24.95
C LEU A 21 14.60 6.29 24.17
N VAL A 22 13.88 7.20 23.54
CA VAL A 22 12.87 6.84 22.56
C VAL A 22 13.61 6.12 21.43
N ALA A 23 13.26 4.87 21.18
CA ALA A 23 13.87 4.12 20.10
C ALA A 23 13.52 4.79 18.76
N VAL A 24 14.50 4.95 17.89
CA VAL A 24 14.28 5.50 16.55
C VAL A 24 13.89 4.37 15.63
N ALA A 25 12.69 4.43 15.06
CA ALA A 25 12.24 3.46 14.07
C ALA A 25 12.93 3.68 12.71
N VAL A 26 13.49 2.61 12.15
CA VAL A 26 14.17 2.63 10.87
C VAL A 26 13.62 1.56 9.93
N ILE A 27 13.69 1.83 8.62
CA ILE A 27 13.48 0.84 7.58
C ILE A 27 14.83 0.19 7.29
N ALA A 28 14.94 -1.10 7.56
CA ALA A 28 16.15 -1.89 7.36
C ALA A 28 16.11 -2.74 6.08
N GLY A 29 14.92 -3.08 5.59
CA GLY A 29 14.74 -3.90 4.40
C GLY A 29 13.41 -3.65 3.71
N TYR A 30 13.34 -4.03 2.45
CA TYR A 30 12.12 -3.93 1.64
C TYR A 30 12.10 -5.00 0.55
N ALA A 31 10.91 -5.42 0.18
CA ALA A 31 10.66 -6.20 -1.02
C ALA A 31 9.21 -6.00 -1.48
N ARG A 32 8.96 -6.13 -2.78
CA ARG A 32 7.63 -6.11 -3.35
C ARG A 32 7.51 -7.08 -4.54
N THR A 33 6.30 -7.49 -4.86
CA THR A 33 6.05 -8.06 -6.17
C THR A 33 6.14 -6.96 -7.25
N PRO A 34 6.43 -7.27 -8.52
CA PRO A 34 6.00 -6.38 -9.59
C PRO A 34 4.49 -6.17 -9.49
N PHE A 35 3.97 -5.01 -9.94
CA PHE A 35 2.55 -4.74 -9.93
C PHE A 35 1.90 -5.23 -11.23
N GLY A 36 0.93 -6.15 -11.09
CA GLY A 36 0.08 -6.62 -12.17
C GLY A 36 -1.09 -5.66 -12.43
N LYS A 37 -1.54 -5.58 -13.66
CA LYS A 37 -2.81 -4.91 -14.00
C LYS A 37 -3.99 -5.84 -13.73
N TYR A 38 -5.17 -5.26 -13.64
CA TYR A 38 -6.42 -6.01 -13.50
C TYR A 38 -6.56 -7.09 -14.58
N ARG A 39 -6.80 -8.33 -14.14
CA ARG A 39 -6.85 -9.53 -15.00
C ARG A 39 -5.58 -9.74 -15.84
N GLY A 40 -4.44 -9.27 -15.34
CA GLY A 40 -3.12 -9.42 -15.96
C GLY A 40 -2.35 -10.62 -15.45
N SER A 41 -1.03 -10.49 -15.50
CA SER A 41 -0.09 -11.59 -15.24
C SER A 41 -0.11 -12.12 -13.81
N LEU A 42 -0.65 -11.36 -12.83
CA LEU A 42 -0.81 -11.81 -11.44
C LEU A 42 -2.20 -12.34 -11.11
N SER A 43 -3.09 -12.52 -12.08
CA SER A 43 -4.48 -12.93 -11.87
C SER A 43 -4.66 -14.30 -11.22
N GLU A 44 -3.68 -15.18 -11.29
CA GLU A 44 -3.71 -16.49 -10.63
C GLU A 44 -3.38 -16.45 -9.12
N TYR A 45 -2.87 -15.32 -8.63
CA TYR A 45 -2.45 -15.19 -7.24
C TYR A 45 -3.48 -14.44 -6.40
N SER A 46 -3.86 -15.01 -5.27
CA SER A 46 -4.64 -14.31 -4.25
C SER A 46 -3.80 -13.23 -3.56
N ALA A 47 -4.44 -12.25 -2.92
CA ALA A 47 -3.75 -11.24 -2.12
C ALA A 47 -2.83 -11.86 -1.06
N VAL A 48 -3.29 -12.92 -0.40
CA VAL A 48 -2.50 -13.67 0.60
C VAL A 48 -1.24 -14.27 -0.01
N GLN A 49 -1.34 -14.88 -1.19
CA GLN A 49 -0.17 -15.45 -1.87
C GLN A 49 0.82 -14.35 -2.27
N LEU A 50 0.36 -13.22 -2.79
CA LEU A 50 1.21 -12.07 -3.10
C LEU A 50 1.89 -11.52 -1.83
N GLY A 51 1.15 -11.40 -0.73
CA GLY A 51 1.70 -11.01 0.57
C GLY A 51 2.76 -11.99 1.10
N THR A 52 2.50 -13.29 0.96
CA THR A 52 3.47 -14.35 1.28
C THR A 52 4.78 -14.15 0.51
N MET A 53 4.67 -13.93 -0.81
CA MET A 53 5.83 -13.75 -1.67
C MET A 53 6.62 -12.49 -1.32
N ALA A 54 5.95 -11.38 -1.02
CA ALA A 54 6.61 -10.15 -0.62
C ALA A 54 7.35 -10.31 0.72
N ILE A 55 6.74 -10.96 1.72
CA ILE A 55 7.38 -11.26 3.00
C ILE A 55 8.56 -12.22 2.81
N SER A 56 8.39 -13.30 2.04
CA SER A 56 9.47 -14.25 1.76
C SER A 56 10.65 -13.57 1.06
N GLY A 57 10.38 -12.76 0.03
CA GLY A 57 11.41 -12.02 -0.69
C GLY A 57 12.14 -11.00 0.19
N LEU A 58 11.43 -10.36 1.13
CA LEU A 58 12.05 -9.49 2.14
C LEU A 58 13.00 -10.29 3.05
N LEU A 59 12.55 -11.40 3.62
CA LEU A 59 13.36 -12.23 4.50
C LEU A 59 14.59 -12.79 3.78
N GLU A 60 14.42 -13.24 2.53
CA GLU A 60 15.52 -13.72 1.68
C GLU A 60 16.55 -12.61 1.40
N SER A 61 16.11 -11.42 1.00
CA SER A 61 16.98 -10.28 0.71
C SER A 61 17.79 -9.84 1.94
N MET A 62 17.18 -9.95 3.13
CA MET A 62 17.80 -9.63 4.42
C MET A 62 18.60 -10.79 5.00
N LYS A 63 18.58 -11.98 4.38
CA LYS A 63 19.20 -13.23 4.87
C LYS A 63 18.72 -13.60 6.28
N ILE A 64 17.45 -13.37 6.56
CA ILE A 64 16.80 -13.72 7.82
C ILE A 64 16.10 -15.07 7.64
N PRO A 65 16.52 -16.13 8.31
CA PRO A 65 15.78 -17.40 8.29
C PRO A 65 14.37 -17.18 8.86
N PRO A 66 13.31 -17.56 8.14
CA PRO A 66 11.93 -17.32 8.62
C PRO A 66 11.68 -17.86 10.02
N GLU A 67 12.20 -19.04 10.32
CA GLU A 67 12.04 -19.73 11.62
C GLU A 67 12.89 -19.16 12.76
N SER A 68 13.77 -18.21 12.49
CA SER A 68 14.68 -17.61 13.51
C SER A 68 13.94 -17.01 14.69
N GLY A 69 12.70 -16.57 14.47
CA GLY A 69 11.89 -15.94 15.51
C GLY A 69 12.33 -14.51 15.85
N VAL A 70 13.14 -13.89 14.99
CA VAL A 70 13.59 -12.49 15.16
C VAL A 70 12.47 -11.48 14.88
N VAL A 71 11.47 -11.86 14.08
CA VAL A 71 10.32 -10.99 13.76
C VAL A 71 9.27 -11.10 14.87
N ASP A 72 9.04 -10.00 15.57
CA ASP A 72 8.10 -9.91 16.69
C ASP A 72 6.65 -9.89 16.25
N GLY A 73 6.36 -9.33 15.05
CA GLY A 73 5.00 -9.24 14.54
C GLY A 73 4.91 -8.78 13.08
N VAL A 74 3.72 -8.95 12.50
CA VAL A 74 3.43 -8.61 11.10
C VAL A 74 2.16 -7.77 11.01
N TYR A 75 2.23 -6.63 10.32
CA TYR A 75 1.10 -5.77 10.00
C TYR A 75 0.94 -5.65 8.49
N MET A 76 -0.17 -6.17 7.94
CA MET A 76 -0.45 -6.07 6.51
C MET A 76 -1.78 -5.38 6.24
N GLY A 77 -1.72 -4.34 5.43
CA GLY A 77 -2.89 -3.68 4.89
C GLY A 77 -3.57 -4.54 3.83
N MET A 78 -4.89 -4.62 3.86
CA MET A 78 -5.71 -5.25 2.83
C MET A 78 -7.11 -4.64 2.87
N VAL A 79 -7.61 -4.18 1.73
CA VAL A 79 -8.92 -3.54 1.60
C VAL A 79 -10.00 -4.56 1.31
N LEU A 80 -9.80 -5.40 0.31
CA LEU A 80 -10.79 -6.32 -0.25
C LEU A 80 -10.68 -7.69 0.42
N GLN A 81 -11.05 -7.76 1.71
CA GLN A 81 -10.87 -8.96 2.53
C GLN A 81 -11.95 -10.04 2.32
N GLY A 82 -13.02 -9.72 1.60
CA GLY A 82 -14.09 -10.67 1.30
C GLY A 82 -13.56 -11.94 0.63
N GLY A 83 -13.86 -13.12 1.20
CA GLY A 83 -13.42 -14.39 0.65
C GLY A 83 -11.96 -14.77 0.87
N ALA A 84 -11.13 -13.89 1.47
CA ALA A 84 -9.71 -14.17 1.74
C ALA A 84 -9.47 -15.13 2.94
N GLY A 85 -10.51 -15.50 3.65
CA GLY A 85 -10.41 -16.31 4.86
C GLY A 85 -10.09 -15.49 6.11
N GLN A 86 -9.85 -16.17 7.21
CA GLN A 86 -9.57 -15.51 8.50
C GLN A 86 -8.16 -14.92 8.50
N ALA A 87 -8.02 -13.69 9.00
CA ALA A 87 -6.75 -13.04 9.28
C ALA A 87 -5.73 -13.14 8.11
N PRO A 88 -5.99 -12.50 6.95
CA PRO A 88 -5.12 -12.62 5.77
C PRO A 88 -3.64 -12.34 6.02
N ALA A 89 -3.29 -11.35 6.87
CA ALA A 89 -1.90 -11.09 7.27
C ALA A 89 -1.27 -12.29 7.99
N ARG A 90 -2.06 -13.00 8.82
CA ARG A 90 -1.60 -14.21 9.51
C ARG A 90 -1.32 -15.34 8.52
N GLN A 91 -2.20 -15.50 7.53
CA GLN A 91 -2.00 -16.49 6.47
C GLN A 91 -0.71 -16.19 5.68
N ALA A 92 -0.49 -14.93 5.30
CA ALA A 92 0.71 -14.51 4.58
C ALA A 92 1.98 -14.72 5.41
N ALA A 93 1.96 -14.37 6.70
CA ALA A 93 3.09 -14.56 7.61
C ALA A 93 3.48 -16.04 7.75
N LEU A 94 2.50 -16.91 7.97
CA LEU A 94 2.73 -18.36 8.06
C LEU A 94 3.14 -18.96 6.72
N GLY A 95 2.55 -18.51 5.62
CA GLY A 95 2.95 -18.91 4.27
C GLY A 95 4.40 -18.57 3.95
N ALA A 96 4.92 -17.47 4.51
CA ALA A 96 6.34 -17.11 4.41
C ALA A 96 7.27 -17.85 5.38
N GLY A 97 6.74 -18.79 6.18
CA GLY A 97 7.52 -19.61 7.09
C GLY A 97 7.78 -18.99 8.47
N LEU A 98 7.16 -17.85 8.80
CA LEU A 98 7.32 -17.28 10.14
C LEU A 98 6.74 -18.21 11.22
N PRO A 99 7.32 -18.19 12.44
CA PRO A 99 6.89 -19.07 13.53
C PRO A 99 5.42 -18.90 13.90
N LEU A 100 4.79 -19.97 14.38
CA LEU A 100 3.41 -19.96 14.88
C LEU A 100 3.20 -18.93 16.01
N LYS A 101 4.22 -18.59 16.76
CA LYS A 101 4.16 -17.59 17.84
C LYS A 101 4.15 -16.15 17.35
N THR A 102 4.58 -15.87 16.10
CA THR A 102 4.64 -14.51 15.56
C THR A 102 3.23 -13.99 15.31
N PRO A 103 2.74 -12.99 16.03
CA PRO A 103 1.41 -12.42 15.81
C PRO A 103 1.33 -11.68 14.46
N ALA A 104 0.13 -11.62 13.90
CA ALA A 104 -0.09 -10.87 12.67
C ALA A 104 -1.47 -10.21 12.67
N THR A 105 -1.54 -8.98 12.18
CA THR A 105 -2.77 -8.19 12.11
C THR A 105 -3.01 -7.69 10.70
N THR A 106 -4.22 -7.93 10.18
CA THR A 106 -4.70 -7.32 8.94
C THR A 106 -5.42 -6.03 9.30
N LEU A 107 -5.11 -4.94 8.58
CA LEU A 107 -5.75 -3.65 8.82
C LEU A 107 -6.28 -3.05 7.51
N ASN A 108 -7.32 -2.24 7.65
CA ASN A 108 -7.94 -1.53 6.53
C ASN A 108 -8.10 -0.04 6.87
N LYS A 109 -7.42 0.78 6.10
CA LYS A 109 -7.59 2.23 5.99
C LYS A 109 -7.69 2.61 4.52
N VAL A 110 -8.43 1.83 3.75
CA VAL A 110 -8.54 1.93 2.29
C VAL A 110 -7.13 2.03 1.65
N CYS A 111 -6.89 2.94 0.70
CA CYS A 111 -5.61 3.08 0.01
C CYS A 111 -4.42 3.39 0.95
N GLY A 112 -4.67 3.93 2.14
CA GLY A 112 -3.68 4.22 3.17
C GLY A 112 -3.33 3.05 4.10
N SER A 113 -3.84 1.84 3.85
CA SER A 113 -3.70 0.69 4.77
C SER A 113 -2.25 0.30 5.02
N SER A 114 -1.45 0.15 3.96
CA SER A 114 -0.04 -0.23 4.08
C SER A 114 0.79 0.83 4.79
N LEU A 115 0.53 2.11 4.49
CA LEU A 115 1.19 3.22 5.17
C LEU A 115 0.82 3.24 6.65
N LYS A 116 -0.46 2.96 6.98
CA LYS A 116 -0.89 2.85 8.39
C LYS A 116 -0.25 1.66 9.10
N ALA A 117 0.02 0.55 8.41
CA ALA A 117 0.79 -0.57 8.96
C ALA A 117 2.21 -0.12 9.37
N VAL A 118 2.88 0.66 8.52
CA VAL A 118 4.20 1.24 8.81
C VAL A 118 4.15 2.17 10.02
N MET A 119 3.13 3.05 10.10
CA MET A 119 2.94 3.96 11.24
C MET A 119 2.76 3.20 12.56
N ILE A 120 1.95 2.12 12.56
CA ILE A 120 1.75 1.29 13.76
C ILE A 120 3.06 0.61 14.16
N ALA A 121 3.77 0.02 13.20
CA ALA A 121 5.06 -0.62 13.46
C ALA A 121 6.08 0.37 14.03
N ALA A 122 6.19 1.57 13.46
CA ALA A 122 7.06 2.62 13.98
C ALA A 122 6.71 2.99 15.43
N SER A 123 5.42 3.21 15.72
CA SER A 123 4.94 3.54 17.08
C SER A 123 5.26 2.42 18.08
N GLU A 124 5.17 1.15 17.72
CA GLU A 124 5.50 0.05 18.61
C GLU A 124 7.00 -0.06 18.89
N ILE A 125 7.83 0.17 17.86
CA ILE A 125 9.28 0.25 18.01
C ILE A 125 9.67 1.40 18.93
N GLU A 126 9.13 2.60 18.68
CA GLU A 126 9.40 3.81 19.47
C GLU A 126 8.94 3.67 20.93
N ALA A 127 7.84 2.94 21.13
CA ALA A 127 7.35 2.63 22.47
C ALA A 127 8.11 1.49 23.18
N GLY A 128 9.10 0.87 22.51
CA GLY A 128 9.87 -0.26 23.06
C GLY A 128 9.06 -1.53 23.29
N ARG A 129 7.97 -1.72 22.54
CA ARG A 129 7.11 -2.91 22.65
C ARG A 129 7.55 -4.04 21.72
N SER A 130 8.24 -3.70 20.65
CA SER A 130 8.78 -4.62 19.65
C SER A 130 10.14 -4.13 19.18
N ASP A 131 11.02 -5.03 18.80
CA ASP A 131 12.33 -4.71 18.25
C ASP A 131 12.35 -4.82 16.71
N VAL A 132 11.60 -5.77 16.15
CA VAL A 132 11.60 -6.07 14.70
C VAL A 132 10.17 -6.40 14.24
N LEU A 133 9.66 -5.61 13.31
CA LEU A 133 8.33 -5.79 12.75
C LEU A 133 8.38 -5.83 11.21
N ILE A 134 7.50 -6.62 10.61
CA ILE A 134 7.21 -6.53 9.19
C ILE A 134 5.91 -5.74 9.00
N ALA A 135 5.97 -4.69 8.19
CA ALA A 135 4.81 -3.89 7.83
C ALA A 135 4.69 -3.73 6.31
N GLY A 136 3.48 -3.81 5.80
CA GLY A 136 3.25 -3.71 4.37
C GLY A 136 1.79 -3.78 3.98
N GLY A 137 1.53 -4.30 2.79
CA GLY A 137 0.19 -4.54 2.30
C GLY A 137 0.17 -5.48 1.11
N MET A 138 -1.01 -6.01 0.85
CA MET A 138 -1.27 -6.97 -0.19
C MET A 138 -2.69 -6.78 -0.73
N GLU A 139 -2.85 -6.84 -2.04
CA GLU A 139 -4.15 -6.72 -2.67
C GLU A 139 -4.20 -7.52 -3.97
N SER A 140 -5.30 -8.19 -4.24
CA SER A 140 -5.64 -8.73 -5.54
C SER A 140 -7.01 -8.23 -5.94
N MET A 141 -7.04 -7.11 -6.67
CA MET A 141 -8.29 -6.53 -7.12
C MET A 141 -8.95 -7.39 -8.18
N THR A 142 -8.14 -8.18 -8.92
CA THR A 142 -8.62 -9.17 -9.89
C THR A 142 -9.45 -10.26 -9.24
N ASN A 143 -9.03 -10.71 -8.04
CA ASN A 143 -9.68 -11.82 -7.34
C ASN A 143 -10.69 -11.36 -6.26
N ALA A 144 -11.03 -10.06 -6.24
CA ALA A 144 -12.09 -9.56 -5.38
C ALA A 144 -13.42 -10.22 -5.73
N PRO A 145 -14.14 -10.81 -4.76
CA PRO A 145 -15.34 -11.59 -5.03
C PRO A 145 -16.54 -10.73 -5.40
N MET A 146 -17.55 -11.40 -5.93
CA MET A 146 -18.92 -10.91 -5.97
C MET A 146 -19.65 -11.41 -4.71
N ILE A 147 -20.43 -10.57 -4.06
CA ILE A 147 -21.21 -10.93 -2.86
C ILE A 147 -22.70 -10.70 -3.08
N ALA A 148 -23.50 -11.56 -2.47
CA ALA A 148 -24.93 -11.38 -2.33
C ALA A 148 -25.22 -10.72 -0.96
N ARG A 149 -25.70 -9.50 -0.97
CA ARG A 149 -25.90 -8.73 0.30
C ARG A 149 -27.14 -9.16 1.06
N ASP A 150 -28.21 -9.46 0.34
CA ASP A 150 -29.54 -9.68 0.91
C ASP A 150 -30.02 -11.14 0.70
N ALA A 151 -29.08 -12.06 0.56
CA ALA A 151 -29.42 -13.48 0.38
C ALA A 151 -29.95 -14.06 1.69
N SER A 152 -31.20 -14.50 1.68
CA SER A 152 -31.80 -15.27 2.75
C SER A 152 -31.26 -16.71 2.73
N LYS A 153 -31.07 -17.29 3.93
CA LYS A 153 -30.55 -18.64 4.05
C LYS A 153 -31.48 -19.64 3.35
N GLY A 154 -30.98 -20.33 2.34
CA GLY A 154 -31.71 -21.39 1.61
C GLY A 154 -32.48 -20.89 0.39
N GLU A 155 -32.46 -19.59 0.08
CA GLU A 155 -33.03 -19.07 -1.15
C GLU A 155 -32.00 -19.00 -2.28
N PRO A 156 -32.38 -19.22 -3.54
CA PRO A 156 -31.50 -19.01 -4.68
C PRO A 156 -31.10 -17.55 -4.81
N VAL A 157 -29.81 -17.30 -5.08
CA VAL A 157 -29.29 -15.96 -5.33
C VAL A 157 -29.19 -15.73 -6.83
N GLU A 158 -29.89 -14.73 -7.36
CA GLU A 158 -29.77 -14.35 -8.75
C GLU A 158 -28.43 -13.65 -9.02
N TYR A 159 -27.81 -13.95 -10.15
CA TYR A 159 -26.54 -13.34 -10.57
C TYR A 159 -26.65 -11.80 -10.66
N SER A 160 -27.79 -11.28 -11.06
CA SER A 160 -28.08 -9.84 -11.16
C SER A 160 -28.07 -9.11 -9.82
N SER A 161 -28.24 -9.84 -8.70
CA SER A 161 -28.21 -9.28 -7.34
C SER A 161 -26.80 -9.21 -6.74
N LEU A 162 -25.79 -9.77 -7.41
CA LEU A 162 -24.43 -9.78 -6.93
C LEU A 162 -23.78 -8.39 -7.02
N VAL A 163 -23.03 -8.04 -5.97
CA VAL A 163 -22.31 -6.77 -5.86
C VAL A 163 -20.81 -7.05 -5.87
N SER A 164 -20.07 -6.34 -6.71
CA SER A 164 -18.60 -6.41 -6.73
C SER A 164 -18.01 -5.81 -5.47
N VAL A 165 -17.28 -6.60 -4.69
CA VAL A 165 -16.54 -6.11 -3.51
C VAL A 165 -15.51 -5.06 -3.93
N MET A 166 -14.83 -5.23 -5.06
CA MET A 166 -13.90 -4.24 -5.58
C MET A 166 -14.56 -2.86 -5.78
N GLN A 167 -15.74 -2.85 -6.39
CA GLN A 167 -16.46 -1.59 -6.63
C GLN A 167 -17.08 -1.03 -5.36
N HIS A 168 -17.71 -1.88 -4.56
CA HIS A 168 -18.48 -1.46 -3.40
C HIS A 168 -17.59 -1.03 -2.23
N ASP A 169 -16.58 -1.84 -1.90
CA ASP A 169 -15.76 -1.64 -0.69
C ASP A 169 -14.47 -0.87 -0.98
N GLY A 170 -14.00 -0.85 -2.24
CA GLY A 170 -12.74 -0.25 -2.62
C GLY A 170 -12.81 1.02 -3.47
N LEU A 171 -13.79 1.11 -4.40
CA LEU A 171 -13.80 2.14 -5.44
C LEU A 171 -15.03 3.04 -5.44
N ARG A 172 -15.87 2.95 -4.40
CA ARG A 172 -17.03 3.83 -4.19
C ARG A 172 -16.97 4.52 -2.84
N ASP A 173 -17.38 5.77 -2.82
CA ASP A 173 -17.66 6.48 -1.59
C ASP A 173 -18.88 5.86 -0.89
N ALA A 174 -18.71 5.49 0.37
CA ALA A 174 -19.75 4.84 1.17
C ALA A 174 -20.94 5.76 1.49
N PHE A 175 -20.77 7.06 1.42
CA PHE A 175 -21.79 8.07 1.77
C PHE A 175 -22.58 8.54 0.55
N SER A 176 -21.91 8.97 -0.52
CA SER A 176 -22.54 9.44 -1.75
C SER A 176 -22.86 8.31 -2.74
N GLY A 177 -22.16 7.18 -2.64
CA GLY A 177 -22.23 6.11 -3.63
C GLY A 177 -21.49 6.42 -4.94
N GLU A 178 -20.80 7.56 -5.03
CA GLU A 178 -20.04 7.95 -6.20
C GLU A 178 -18.76 7.11 -6.37
N SER A 179 -18.32 6.96 -7.62
CA SER A 179 -17.02 6.30 -7.89
C SER A 179 -15.87 7.21 -7.50
N MET A 180 -14.71 6.61 -7.17
CA MET A 180 -13.48 7.38 -6.90
C MET A 180 -13.07 8.27 -8.09
N GLY A 181 -13.46 7.94 -9.31
CA GLY A 181 -13.23 8.81 -10.46
C GLY A 181 -14.04 10.11 -10.41
N ILE A 182 -15.30 10.06 -9.95
CA ILE A 182 -16.12 11.27 -9.73
C ILE A 182 -15.53 12.12 -8.60
N THR A 183 -15.08 11.51 -7.50
CA THR A 183 -14.41 12.28 -6.44
C THR A 183 -13.13 12.94 -6.94
N GLY A 184 -12.43 12.31 -7.89
CA GLY A 184 -11.28 12.89 -8.60
C GLY A 184 -11.67 14.09 -9.48
N GLU A 185 -12.78 13.99 -10.23
CA GLU A 185 -13.33 15.12 -11.01
C GLU A 185 -13.72 16.29 -10.12
N ASN A 186 -14.36 16.01 -8.98
CA ASN A 186 -14.78 17.04 -8.02
C ASN A 186 -13.56 17.85 -7.51
N ILE A 187 -12.50 17.16 -7.11
CA ILE A 187 -11.25 17.81 -6.68
C ILE A 187 -10.58 18.57 -7.84
N ALA A 188 -10.57 18.01 -9.06
CA ALA A 188 -10.00 18.69 -10.20
C ALA A 188 -10.71 20.03 -10.50
N ILE A 189 -12.05 20.05 -10.37
CA ILE A 189 -12.85 21.29 -10.51
C ILE A 189 -12.54 22.25 -9.36
N GLU A 190 -12.54 21.78 -8.12
CA GLU A 190 -12.35 22.59 -6.92
C GLU A 190 -10.95 23.25 -6.88
N GLU A 191 -9.91 22.49 -7.22
CA GLU A 191 -8.51 22.95 -7.19
C GLU A 191 -8.03 23.53 -8.53
N GLY A 192 -8.90 23.59 -9.54
CA GLY A 192 -8.57 24.15 -10.86
C GLY A 192 -7.56 23.33 -11.67
N VAL A 193 -7.50 22.01 -11.44
CA VAL A 193 -6.60 21.11 -12.17
C VAL A 193 -7.12 20.91 -13.59
N SER A 194 -6.35 21.32 -14.58
CA SER A 194 -6.74 21.15 -15.98
C SER A 194 -6.46 19.75 -16.50
N ARG A 195 -7.12 19.38 -17.59
CA ARG A 195 -6.85 18.14 -18.31
C ARG A 195 -5.39 18.04 -18.75
N SER A 196 -4.79 19.13 -19.22
CA SER A 196 -3.38 19.16 -19.63
C SER A 196 -2.42 18.94 -18.46
N ASP A 197 -2.75 19.45 -17.27
CA ASP A 197 -1.93 19.22 -16.08
C ASP A 197 -1.96 17.75 -15.66
N ALA A 198 -3.16 17.15 -15.64
CA ALA A 198 -3.34 15.73 -15.30
C ALA A 198 -2.63 14.81 -16.32
N ASP A 199 -2.76 15.06 -17.62
CA ASP A 199 -2.09 14.29 -18.65
C ASP A 199 -0.57 14.48 -18.60
N GLY A 200 -0.08 15.71 -18.36
CA GLY A 200 1.34 16.00 -18.19
C GLY A 200 1.96 15.26 -17.00
N TYR A 201 1.25 15.20 -15.86
CA TYR A 201 1.68 14.44 -14.70
C TYR A 201 1.71 12.92 -14.99
N ALA A 202 0.68 12.39 -15.63
CA ALA A 202 0.61 10.97 -16.01
C ALA A 202 1.76 10.59 -16.97
N LEU A 203 2.04 11.40 -17.98
CA LEU A 203 3.17 11.21 -18.88
C LEU A 203 4.49 11.18 -18.13
N GLN A 204 4.71 12.13 -17.22
CA GLN A 204 5.90 12.17 -16.40
C GLN A 204 6.03 10.92 -15.51
N SER A 205 4.93 10.44 -14.92
CA SER A 205 4.89 9.22 -14.09
C SER A 205 5.31 7.99 -14.90
N HIS A 206 4.74 7.77 -16.09
CA HIS A 206 5.13 6.67 -16.97
C HIS A 206 6.60 6.75 -17.39
N SER A 207 7.08 7.94 -17.77
CA SER A 207 8.47 8.17 -18.18
C SER A 207 9.45 7.86 -17.05
N ARG A 208 9.15 8.31 -15.82
CA ARG A 208 9.99 8.04 -14.63
C ARG A 208 10.03 6.56 -14.30
N ALA A 209 8.88 5.89 -14.27
CA ALA A 209 8.80 4.46 -13.99
C ALA A 209 9.54 3.63 -15.06
N SER A 210 9.35 3.96 -16.35
CA SER A 210 10.07 3.33 -17.45
C SER A 210 11.59 3.50 -17.32
N THR A 211 12.04 4.70 -16.98
CA THR A 211 13.46 5.00 -16.78
C THR A 211 14.04 4.23 -15.60
N ALA A 212 13.30 4.16 -14.48
CA ALA A 212 13.71 3.44 -13.30
C ALA A 212 13.92 1.94 -13.58
N TRP A 213 13.01 1.31 -14.32
CA TRP A 213 13.17 -0.08 -14.75
C TRP A 213 14.34 -0.28 -15.71
N ARG A 214 14.49 0.58 -16.73
CA ARG A 214 15.62 0.50 -17.66
C ARG A 214 16.98 0.64 -16.99
N ASN A 215 17.07 1.42 -15.92
CA ASN A 215 18.29 1.60 -15.15
C ASN A 215 18.52 0.53 -14.08
N GLY A 216 17.65 -0.49 -13.98
CA GLY A 216 17.77 -1.56 -12.98
C GLY A 216 17.49 -1.12 -11.54
N TRP A 217 16.90 0.07 -11.34
CA TRP A 217 16.63 0.55 -9.97
C TRP A 217 15.51 -0.23 -9.30
N MET A 218 14.49 -0.61 -10.05
CA MET A 218 13.34 -1.35 -9.55
C MET A 218 13.66 -2.82 -9.28
N GLU A 219 14.67 -3.38 -9.92
CA GLU A 219 15.12 -4.77 -9.69
C GLU A 219 15.63 -4.99 -8.26
N LYS A 220 16.03 -3.92 -7.58
CA LYS A 220 16.50 -3.99 -6.18
C LYS A 220 15.38 -4.18 -5.17
N GLU A 221 14.16 -3.84 -5.55
CA GLU A 221 12.99 -3.93 -4.67
C GLU A 221 11.97 -4.98 -5.13
N ALA A 222 11.90 -5.23 -6.44
CA ALA A 222 10.97 -6.18 -7.02
C ALA A 222 11.54 -7.60 -6.97
N ILE A 223 10.80 -8.53 -6.35
CA ILE A 223 11.14 -9.94 -6.38
C ILE A 223 10.92 -10.51 -7.80
N THR A 224 11.63 -11.57 -8.11
CA THR A 224 11.42 -12.30 -9.37
C THR A 224 10.10 -13.07 -9.31
N MET A 225 9.23 -12.84 -10.28
CA MET A 225 7.97 -13.57 -10.45
C MET A 225 7.99 -14.37 -11.76
N PRO A 226 7.44 -15.60 -11.77
CA PRO A 226 7.46 -16.43 -12.98
C PRO A 226 6.81 -15.78 -14.20
N ASN A 227 5.71 -15.06 -13.98
CA ASN A 227 4.84 -14.55 -15.04
C ASN A 227 4.94 -13.04 -15.25
N LEU A 228 5.75 -12.33 -14.44
CA LEU A 228 5.84 -10.88 -14.51
C LEU A 228 7.22 -10.39 -14.08
N SER A 229 8.00 -9.86 -15.03
CA SER A 229 9.36 -9.37 -14.80
C SER A 229 9.45 -7.87 -14.46
N ARG A 230 8.37 -7.11 -14.68
CA ARG A 230 8.31 -5.66 -14.38
C ARG A 230 6.87 -5.21 -14.15
N ASP A 231 6.68 -4.03 -13.62
CA ASP A 231 5.35 -3.44 -13.41
C ASP A 231 4.59 -3.35 -14.74
N GLU A 232 3.44 -4.03 -14.81
CA GLU A 232 2.69 -4.27 -16.04
C GLU A 232 1.93 -3.03 -16.54
N GLY A 233 1.68 -2.06 -15.65
CA GLY A 233 0.95 -0.84 -15.98
C GLY A 233 1.76 0.23 -16.69
N ILE A 234 3.08 0.09 -16.79
CA ILE A 234 3.93 1.10 -17.40
C ILE A 234 3.76 1.10 -18.93
N ARG A 235 3.51 2.27 -19.47
CA ARG A 235 3.34 2.49 -20.94
C ARG A 235 4.50 3.29 -21.47
N ASP A 236 5.51 2.60 -22.02
CA ASP A 236 6.74 3.20 -22.53
C ASP A 236 6.55 4.15 -23.72
N ASN A 237 5.46 3.98 -24.45
CA ASN A 237 5.12 4.76 -25.65
C ASN A 237 4.07 5.86 -25.38
N SER A 238 3.83 6.23 -24.12
CA SER A 238 2.94 7.33 -23.80
C SER A 238 3.49 8.65 -24.34
N THR A 239 2.63 9.45 -24.95
CA THR A 239 2.90 10.83 -25.37
C THR A 239 1.74 11.73 -24.98
N ILE A 240 1.96 13.04 -24.98
CA ILE A 240 0.90 13.98 -24.64
C ILE A 240 -0.24 13.93 -25.66
N GLU A 241 0.07 13.67 -26.93
CA GLU A 241 -0.91 13.55 -28.01
C GLU A 241 -1.81 12.33 -27.79
N ILE A 242 -1.24 11.18 -27.36
CA ILE A 242 -2.00 9.97 -27.04
C ILE A 242 -2.91 10.24 -25.85
N LEU A 243 -2.38 10.83 -24.76
CA LEU A 243 -3.14 11.08 -23.55
C LEU A 243 -4.27 12.09 -23.79
N SER A 244 -4.00 13.20 -24.47
CA SER A 244 -5.00 14.24 -24.78
C SER A 244 -6.14 13.73 -25.67
N GLY A 245 -5.87 12.72 -26.51
CA GLY A 245 -6.87 12.07 -27.36
C GLY A 245 -7.83 11.12 -26.62
N LEU A 246 -7.57 10.78 -25.35
CA LEU A 246 -8.43 9.89 -24.58
C LEU A 246 -9.71 10.60 -24.12
N ARG A 247 -10.82 9.86 -24.11
CA ARG A 247 -12.10 10.39 -23.62
C ARG A 247 -12.12 10.40 -22.08
N PRO A 248 -12.74 11.42 -21.45
CA PRO A 248 -13.10 11.36 -20.03
C PRO A 248 -13.94 10.11 -19.75
N VAL A 249 -13.72 9.50 -18.58
CA VAL A 249 -14.36 8.21 -18.23
C VAL A 249 -15.56 8.39 -17.28
N PHE A 250 -15.51 9.41 -16.44
CA PHE A 250 -16.47 9.56 -15.33
C PHE A 250 -17.44 10.73 -15.50
N LEU A 251 -17.00 11.79 -16.17
CA LEU A 251 -17.79 13.01 -16.39
C LEU A 251 -17.60 13.51 -17.83
N ASP A 252 -18.68 13.82 -18.51
CA ASP A 252 -18.61 14.43 -19.84
C ASP A 252 -17.89 15.79 -19.76
N GLY A 253 -16.85 15.95 -20.60
CA GLY A 253 -15.98 17.12 -20.53
C GLY A 253 -15.04 17.17 -19.32
N GLY A 254 -14.98 16.09 -18.52
CA GLY A 254 -14.12 15.97 -17.36
C GLY A 254 -12.62 15.85 -17.67
N VAL A 255 -11.85 15.77 -16.61
CA VAL A 255 -10.38 15.69 -16.63
C VAL A 255 -9.88 14.26 -16.58
N VAL A 256 -10.61 13.37 -15.89
CA VAL A 256 -10.15 12.02 -15.56
C VAL A 256 -10.37 11.05 -16.72
N THR A 257 -9.28 10.44 -17.20
CA THR A 257 -9.27 9.48 -18.29
C THR A 257 -8.61 8.17 -17.90
N ALA A 258 -8.70 7.15 -18.74
CA ALA A 258 -7.96 5.89 -18.55
C ALA A 258 -6.43 6.07 -18.63
N GLY A 259 -5.94 7.20 -19.14
CA GLY A 259 -4.51 7.49 -19.26
C GLY A 259 -3.91 8.21 -18.06
N ASN A 260 -4.72 8.96 -17.32
CA ASN A 260 -4.29 9.73 -16.16
C ASN A 260 -4.91 9.27 -14.84
N SER A 261 -5.68 8.16 -14.85
CA SER A 261 -6.18 7.46 -13.66
C SER A 261 -5.18 6.43 -13.17
N SER A 262 -5.20 6.16 -11.85
CA SER A 262 -4.52 4.99 -11.28
C SER A 262 -5.11 3.71 -11.88
N GLN A 263 -4.25 2.74 -12.18
CA GLN A 263 -4.71 1.43 -12.62
C GLN A 263 -5.33 0.64 -11.46
N VAL A 264 -6.24 -0.27 -11.77
CA VAL A 264 -6.67 -1.36 -10.89
C VAL A 264 -5.57 -2.41 -10.92
N SER A 265 -5.02 -2.76 -9.75
CA SER A 265 -3.75 -3.51 -9.66
C SER A 265 -3.83 -4.70 -8.72
N ASP A 266 -2.94 -5.67 -8.96
CA ASP A 266 -2.63 -6.77 -8.07
C ASP A 266 -1.16 -6.63 -7.64
N GLY A 267 -0.86 -6.85 -6.36
CA GLY A 267 0.51 -6.78 -5.86
C GLY A 267 0.61 -6.77 -4.34
N ALA A 268 1.83 -6.84 -3.85
CA ALA A 268 2.14 -6.76 -2.43
C ALA A 268 3.52 -6.15 -2.19
N ALA A 269 3.69 -5.52 -1.03
CA ALA A 269 4.96 -5.01 -0.56
C ALA A 269 5.14 -5.26 0.93
N ALA A 270 6.37 -5.45 1.38
CA ALA A 270 6.75 -5.64 2.76
C ALA A 270 8.02 -4.87 3.10
N LEU A 271 8.04 -4.25 4.28
CA LEU A 271 9.18 -3.55 4.86
C LEU A 271 9.59 -4.24 6.16
N LEU A 272 10.89 -4.32 6.42
CA LEU A 272 11.44 -4.63 7.74
C LEU A 272 11.65 -3.32 8.50
N ILE A 273 10.95 -3.17 9.60
CA ILE A 273 11.03 -1.99 10.48
C ILE A 273 11.59 -2.46 11.82
N CYS A 274 12.61 -1.78 12.30
CA CYS A 274 13.23 -2.11 13.58
C CYS A 274 13.74 -0.84 14.28
N SER A 275 14.23 -0.99 15.52
CA SER A 275 14.94 0.09 16.16
C SER A 275 16.32 0.30 15.49
N GLU A 276 16.83 1.54 15.49
CA GLU A 276 18.18 1.83 14.99
C GLU A 276 19.24 1.02 15.74
N GLU A 277 19.03 0.77 17.03
CA GLU A 277 19.91 -0.05 17.86
C GLU A 277 19.92 -1.51 17.37
N THR A 278 18.73 -2.08 17.12
CA THR A 278 18.61 -3.44 16.59
C THR A 278 19.26 -3.55 15.22
N ALA A 279 19.04 -2.59 14.31
CA ALA A 279 19.68 -2.61 13.00
C ALA A 279 21.22 -2.64 13.12
N LYS A 280 21.79 -1.84 14.01
CA LYS A 280 23.25 -1.83 14.29
C LYS A 280 23.74 -3.15 14.90
N ARG A 281 23.00 -3.71 15.86
CA ARG A 281 23.34 -4.99 16.51
C ARG A 281 23.33 -6.15 15.55
N GLU A 282 22.33 -6.22 14.68
CA GLU A 282 22.18 -7.30 13.68
C GLU A 282 23.03 -7.06 12.41
N GLY A 283 23.69 -5.90 12.29
CA GLY A 283 24.45 -5.55 11.09
C GLY A 283 23.59 -5.27 9.86
N TRP A 284 22.32 -4.91 10.07
CA TRP A 284 21.39 -4.58 9.00
C TRP A 284 21.61 -3.15 8.48
N PRO A 285 21.31 -2.89 7.20
CA PRO A 285 21.39 -1.53 6.68
C PRO A 285 20.32 -0.64 7.35
N ILE A 286 20.63 0.64 7.51
CA ILE A 286 19.66 1.67 7.83
C ILE A 286 19.38 2.40 6.53
N ILE A 287 18.29 2.02 5.85
CA ILE A 287 17.92 2.57 4.55
C ILE A 287 17.31 3.96 4.73
N SER A 288 16.45 4.08 5.73
CA SER A 288 15.76 5.34 6.06
C SER A 288 15.33 5.34 7.52
N ARG A 289 15.25 6.54 8.12
CA ARG A 289 14.59 6.75 9.41
C ARG A 289 13.16 7.19 9.18
N ILE A 290 12.24 6.71 10.00
CA ILE A 290 10.87 7.22 10.04
C ILE A 290 10.92 8.44 10.97
N ILE A 291 10.81 9.64 10.39
CA ILE A 291 10.99 10.90 11.13
C ILE A 291 9.69 11.32 11.80
N ASP A 292 8.58 11.20 11.07
CA ASP A 292 7.27 11.63 11.55
C ASP A 292 6.16 11.00 10.71
N PHE A 293 4.94 10.96 11.24
CA PHE A 293 3.75 10.52 10.55
C PHE A 293 2.50 11.09 11.19
N GLU A 294 1.55 11.46 10.34
CA GLU A 294 0.28 12.05 10.77
C GLU A 294 -0.90 11.36 10.10
N THR A 295 -2.08 11.57 10.66
CA THR A 295 -3.34 11.10 10.11
C THR A 295 -4.37 12.20 10.18
N SER A 296 -4.92 12.58 9.05
CA SER A 296 -6.00 13.53 8.93
C SER A 296 -7.31 12.87 8.50
N GLY A 297 -8.40 13.60 8.64
CA GLY A 297 -9.71 13.28 8.08
C GLY A 297 -10.26 14.50 7.35
N VAL A 298 -10.97 14.26 6.26
CA VAL A 298 -11.63 15.29 5.44
C VAL A 298 -13.08 14.91 5.19
N GLU A 299 -13.86 15.84 4.65
CA GLU A 299 -15.20 15.52 4.11
C GLU A 299 -15.10 14.36 3.11
N PRO A 300 -16.03 13.39 3.13
CA PRO A 300 -16.00 12.23 2.22
C PRO A 300 -15.86 12.61 0.74
N SER A 301 -16.57 13.65 0.29
CA SER A 301 -16.49 14.18 -1.07
C SER A 301 -15.08 14.66 -1.48
N ARG A 302 -14.21 14.95 -0.50
CA ARG A 302 -12.84 15.44 -0.68
C ARG A 302 -11.79 14.36 -0.42
N VAL A 303 -12.15 13.09 -0.41
CA VAL A 303 -11.25 11.98 -0.05
C VAL A 303 -9.94 11.99 -0.84
N MET A 304 -9.93 12.45 -2.11
CA MET A 304 -8.72 12.52 -2.92
C MET A 304 -7.70 13.56 -2.43
N SER A 305 -8.13 14.56 -1.66
CA SER A 305 -7.24 15.55 -1.03
C SER A 305 -6.83 15.18 0.40
N ALA A 306 -7.33 14.07 0.96
CA ALA A 306 -7.06 13.65 2.34
C ALA A 306 -5.58 13.54 2.74
N PRO A 307 -4.64 13.22 1.84
CA PRO A 307 -3.21 13.20 2.19
C PRO A 307 -2.56 14.58 2.36
N ILE A 308 -3.24 15.67 1.99
CA ILE A 308 -2.66 17.03 1.99
C ILE A 308 -2.60 17.66 3.39
N PRO A 309 -3.67 17.62 4.23
CA PRO A 309 -3.68 18.30 5.54
C PRO A 309 -2.67 17.71 6.55
#